data_4d147499561e0820a61a41d312c280ec
#
_entry.id   4d147499561e0820a61a41d312c280ec
#
_cell.length_a   1.000
_cell.length_b   1.000
_cell.length_c   1.000
_cell.angle_alpha   90.00
_cell.angle_beta   90.00
_cell.angle_gamma   90.00
#
_symmetry.space_group_name_H-M   'P 1'
#
loop_
_entity.id
_entity.type
_entity.pdbx_description
1 polymer ?
#
loop_
_entity_poly.entity_id
_entity_poly.type
_entity_poly.pdbx_seq_one_letter_code
_entity_poly.pdbx_strand_id
1 'polypeptide(L)'
;MSQLPGPPGQPPQGEGRADPGVFGAPFEPQPGVYGQPPTAFHGQPDSAYGYGHPGPGGPATPGGGRKKRGRTSVVVAAVLAAVLVVGAGVWYATGDGGDDARRPVAEGSGSAASGQPDTPPGRTYTPAPKPADLNAARKDGESKVLWVQENTVDLPGRGGSQFGPWFAGDIVAKALHRTVSGYSAADGTQKWSVDLRARVCAAPTLPSTDGKIVVALESGSADSAQCDRLLMIDLRTGAEGWNATFKRVGVWDGLSDITMAINGDVVTVGRTSRADAYRISDGKHLWDGVPGNCQPYGFASGAVPLAATSCQTAADDHAIQHVRRIDPATGKEVWSYPVKKGFKVDQFYSTDPPVISLRQGQEKWAIVILNADGTYRSQLVANDGENYAPRCGKDLRAQNPNLDNCLGVAADTSTVYLATQPVSAGKTLPTNAVVAFDAATGRSRWRTDAPAEQNLMPLRVEGGRVLMYLDAMRGYGRSKGGGIYALPPTGGALQPVLRHPESATGLEASFSTAHIAYSGGRAVLTQPYISGGDDKQEKAIVAMLAFGD
;
A
#
# COMPACT_ATOMS: atom_id res chain seq x y z
N MET A 1 32.12 8.94 -65.61
CA MET A 1 32.26 7.98 -64.53
C MET A 1 31.54 8.56 -63.32
N SER A 2 30.28 8.18 -63.18
CA SER A 2 29.41 8.68 -62.09
C SER A 2 29.43 7.65 -60.95
N GLN A 3 29.79 8.08 -59.74
CA GLN A 3 29.69 7.27 -58.54
C GLN A 3 28.27 7.32 -58.00
N LEU A 4 27.72 6.13 -57.70
CA LEU A 4 26.44 5.92 -57.03
C LEU A 4 26.54 6.31 -55.54
N PRO A 5 25.50 6.88 -54.93
CA PRO A 5 25.47 7.18 -53.49
C PRO A 5 25.19 5.91 -52.67
N GLY A 6 25.87 5.78 -51.52
CA GLY A 6 25.73 4.69 -50.58
C GLY A 6 24.39 4.77 -49.80
N PRO A 7 23.97 3.68 -49.13
CA PRO A 7 22.69 3.59 -48.44
C PRO A 7 22.65 4.50 -47.19
N PRO A 8 21.48 5.02 -46.80
CA PRO A 8 21.33 5.86 -45.62
C PRO A 8 21.53 5.04 -44.33
N GLY A 9 22.29 5.61 -43.40
CA GLY A 9 22.57 5.04 -42.08
C GLY A 9 21.28 4.85 -41.25
N GLN A 10 21.21 3.73 -40.58
CA GLN A 10 20.19 3.46 -39.57
C GLN A 10 20.26 4.54 -38.45
N PRO A 11 19.12 5.03 -37.96
CA PRO A 11 19.11 5.87 -36.78
C PRO A 11 19.49 5.04 -35.55
N PRO A 12 20.11 5.64 -34.51
CA PRO A 12 20.45 4.95 -33.28
C PRO A 12 19.16 4.48 -32.60
N GLN A 13 19.10 3.21 -32.23
CA GLN A 13 18.08 2.66 -31.35
C GLN A 13 18.26 3.31 -29.98
N GLY A 14 17.47 4.32 -29.67
CA GLY A 14 17.30 4.80 -28.33
C GLY A 14 16.59 3.73 -27.51
N GLU A 15 17.26 3.21 -26.49
CA GLU A 15 16.61 2.44 -25.44
C GLU A 15 15.57 3.35 -24.75
N GLY A 16 14.33 3.29 -25.22
CA GLY A 16 13.20 3.95 -24.59
C GLY A 16 12.94 3.31 -23.24
N ARG A 17 13.33 3.99 -22.15
CA ARG A 17 12.83 3.70 -20.82
C ARG A 17 11.31 3.83 -20.91
N ALA A 18 10.57 2.73 -20.72
CA ALA A 18 9.13 2.76 -20.65
C ALA A 18 8.72 3.58 -19.42
N ASP A 19 7.92 4.61 -19.63
CA ASP A 19 7.40 5.48 -18.57
C ASP A 19 6.48 4.63 -17.67
N PRO A 20 6.71 4.57 -16.35
CA PRO A 20 5.97 3.67 -15.44
C PRO A 20 4.47 3.95 -15.30
N GLY A 21 3.96 5.00 -15.92
CA GLY A 21 2.55 5.41 -15.86
C GLY A 21 1.70 5.07 -17.09
N VAL A 22 2.24 4.41 -18.10
CA VAL A 22 1.49 4.06 -19.32
C VAL A 22 0.95 2.63 -19.21
N PHE A 23 -0.33 2.44 -19.50
CA PHE A 23 -0.89 1.09 -19.65
C PHE A 23 -0.26 0.41 -20.86
N GLY A 24 0.21 -0.83 -20.69
CA GLY A 24 0.73 -1.63 -21.80
C GLY A 24 -0.33 -1.96 -22.85
N ALA A 25 0.14 -2.54 -23.99
CA ALA A 25 -0.72 -2.99 -25.07
C ALA A 25 -1.88 -3.89 -24.58
N PRO A 26 -3.02 -3.97 -25.31
CA PRO A 26 -4.21 -4.70 -24.88
C PRO A 26 -3.89 -6.11 -24.38
N PHE A 27 -4.43 -6.41 -23.21
CA PHE A 27 -4.33 -7.72 -22.59
C PHE A 27 -5.37 -8.63 -23.27
N GLU A 28 -4.96 -9.41 -24.25
CA GLU A 28 -5.83 -10.44 -24.81
C GLU A 28 -6.12 -11.49 -23.72
N PRO A 29 -7.41 -11.66 -23.32
CA PRO A 29 -7.78 -12.73 -22.40
C PRO A 29 -7.42 -14.06 -23.07
N GLN A 30 -6.67 -14.91 -22.37
CA GLN A 30 -6.52 -16.29 -22.83
C GLN A 30 -7.93 -16.91 -22.83
N PRO A 31 -8.35 -17.64 -23.89
CA PRO A 31 -9.57 -18.42 -23.88
C PRO A 31 -9.50 -19.35 -22.66
N GLY A 32 -10.34 -19.11 -21.68
CA GLY A 32 -10.43 -19.96 -20.52
C GLY A 32 -10.76 -21.37 -20.98
N VAL A 33 -9.96 -22.33 -20.55
CA VAL A 33 -10.39 -23.72 -20.55
C VAL A 33 -11.54 -23.76 -19.52
N TYR A 34 -12.75 -23.55 -20.00
CA TYR A 34 -13.96 -23.83 -19.22
C TYR A 34 -13.91 -25.31 -18.87
N GLY A 35 -13.65 -25.59 -17.60
CA GLY A 35 -13.78 -26.93 -17.08
C GLY A 35 -15.18 -27.42 -17.37
N GLN A 36 -15.30 -28.49 -18.16
CA GLN A 36 -16.56 -29.19 -18.31
C GLN A 36 -17.05 -29.57 -16.90
N PRO A 37 -18.35 -29.45 -16.63
CA PRO A 37 -18.90 -29.94 -15.38
C PRO A 37 -18.58 -31.44 -15.26
N PRO A 38 -18.24 -31.95 -14.07
CA PRO A 38 -17.93 -33.34 -13.87
C PRO A 38 -19.15 -34.17 -14.28
N THR A 39 -19.00 -34.98 -15.32
CA THR A 39 -19.98 -36.01 -15.69
C THR A 39 -20.06 -37.00 -14.54
N ALA A 40 -21.26 -37.15 -14.02
CA ALA A 40 -21.59 -38.13 -12.98
C ALA A 40 -21.17 -39.53 -13.44
N PHE A 41 -20.17 -40.12 -12.80
CA PHE A 41 -19.87 -41.53 -12.94
C PHE A 41 -20.93 -42.34 -12.16
N HIS A 42 -21.79 -43.00 -12.88
CA HIS A 42 -22.60 -44.11 -12.34
C HIS A 42 -21.64 -45.24 -11.98
N GLY A 43 -21.68 -45.64 -10.73
CA GLY A 43 -21.01 -46.80 -10.24
C GLY A 43 -21.65 -48.12 -10.71
N GLN A 44 -20.83 -49.10 -10.89
CA GLN A 44 -21.22 -50.50 -10.68
C GLN A 44 -20.08 -51.25 -9.98
N PRO A 45 -20.43 -52.23 -9.12
CA PRO A 45 -19.52 -52.86 -8.17
C PRO A 45 -19.02 -54.25 -8.64
N ASP A 46 -18.13 -54.80 -7.79
CA ASP A 46 -17.66 -56.19 -7.68
C ASP A 46 -16.36 -56.55 -8.41
N SER A 47 -15.34 -56.97 -7.70
CA SER A 47 -15.11 -58.25 -7.08
C SER A 47 -13.71 -58.37 -6.49
N ALA A 48 -13.66 -58.85 -5.35
CA ALA A 48 -12.82 -59.50 -4.40
C ALA A 48 -11.58 -60.33 -4.86
N TYR A 49 -10.72 -60.62 -3.86
CA TYR A 49 -9.60 -61.59 -3.74
C TYR A 49 -8.25 -61.13 -4.31
N GLY A 50 -7.10 -61.26 -3.63
CA GLY A 50 -6.77 -61.96 -2.40
C GLY A 50 -5.24 -61.86 -2.13
N TYR A 51 -4.92 -61.97 -0.89
CA TYR A 51 -3.75 -62.45 -0.18
C TYR A 51 -2.34 -62.58 -0.84
N GLY A 52 -1.30 -62.14 -0.08
CA GLY A 52 0.02 -62.71 -0.16
C GLY A 52 1.18 -61.88 0.41
N HIS A 53 1.46 -62.02 1.71
CA HIS A 53 2.79 -61.88 2.29
C HIS A 53 3.47 -63.24 2.28
N PRO A 54 4.82 -63.46 2.52
CA PRO A 54 5.78 -62.69 3.34
C PRO A 54 7.22 -62.59 2.78
N GLY A 55 8.11 -61.83 3.51
CA GLY A 55 9.57 -61.74 3.36
C GLY A 55 10.33 -63.02 3.80
N PRO A 56 11.61 -63.07 4.29
CA PRO A 56 12.68 -62.03 4.36
C PRO A 56 14.06 -62.53 3.84
N GLY A 57 15.09 -61.73 3.82
CA GLY A 57 16.47 -62.20 3.66
C GLY A 57 17.49 -61.10 3.35
N GLY A 58 18.34 -60.74 4.34
CA GLY A 58 19.60 -60.04 4.12
C GLY A 58 20.74 -61.07 3.96
N PRO A 59 22.06 -60.79 4.16
CA PRO A 59 22.81 -59.53 3.93
C PRO A 59 24.11 -59.77 3.10
N ALA A 60 24.78 -58.71 2.64
CA ALA A 60 26.26 -58.73 2.43
C ALA A 60 26.84 -57.36 2.04
N THR A 61 27.75 -56.87 2.78
CA THR A 61 28.83 -55.88 2.52
C THR A 61 30.07 -56.60 1.98
N PRO A 62 31.21 -55.92 1.58
CA PRO A 62 31.56 -54.51 1.36
C PRO A 62 32.42 -54.23 0.12
N GLY A 63 32.68 -52.98 -0.23
CA GLY A 63 33.73 -52.63 -1.17
C GLY A 63 33.89 -51.13 -1.41
N GLY A 64 34.99 -50.59 -0.92
CA GLY A 64 35.33 -49.18 -0.85
C GLY A 64 35.64 -48.45 -2.13
N GLY A 65 35.65 -47.12 -2.06
CA GLY A 65 36.06 -46.23 -3.13
C GLY A 65 36.00 -44.76 -2.76
N ARG A 66 37.12 -44.26 -2.41
CA ARG A 66 37.63 -42.89 -2.16
C ARG A 66 36.77 -41.70 -2.48
N LYS A 67 36.73 -40.81 -1.49
CA LYS A 67 36.32 -39.38 -1.46
C LYS A 67 36.92 -38.53 -2.58
N LYS A 68 36.10 -37.74 -3.25
CA LYS A 68 36.49 -36.44 -3.77
C LYS A 68 35.61 -35.36 -3.13
N ARG A 69 36.24 -34.53 -2.32
CA ARG A 69 35.64 -33.32 -1.71
C ARG A 69 35.46 -32.27 -2.83
N GLY A 70 34.25 -31.76 -2.95
CA GLY A 70 33.88 -30.75 -3.91
C GLY A 70 34.34 -29.34 -3.53
N ARG A 71 34.68 -28.59 -4.59
CA ARG A 71 35.15 -27.21 -4.59
C ARG A 71 34.01 -26.20 -4.85
N THR A 72 32.86 -26.39 -4.26
CA THR A 72 31.71 -25.49 -4.51
C THR A 72 31.40 -24.51 -3.39
N SER A 73 32.02 -24.65 -2.21
CA SER A 73 31.75 -23.76 -1.07
C SER A 73 32.60 -22.49 -1.01
N VAL A 74 33.61 -22.32 -1.88
CA VAL A 74 34.52 -21.16 -1.86
C VAL A 74 34.07 -20.05 -2.83
N VAL A 75 33.25 -20.38 -3.83
CA VAL A 75 32.81 -19.40 -4.85
C VAL A 75 31.69 -18.50 -4.34
N VAL A 76 30.84 -18.98 -3.43
CA VAL A 76 29.71 -18.19 -2.88
C VAL A 76 30.17 -17.11 -1.89
N ALA A 77 31.24 -17.39 -1.12
CA ALA A 77 31.81 -16.41 -0.18
C ALA A 77 32.57 -15.27 -0.88
N ALA A 78 33.15 -15.52 -2.05
CA ALA A 78 33.89 -14.52 -2.81
C ALA A 78 32.97 -13.52 -3.56
N VAL A 79 31.77 -13.94 -3.97
CA VAL A 79 30.79 -13.07 -4.64
C VAL A 79 30.13 -12.09 -3.65
N LEU A 80 29.87 -12.51 -2.41
CA LEU A 80 29.32 -11.63 -1.36
C LEU A 80 30.32 -10.56 -0.89
N ALA A 81 31.62 -10.90 -0.85
CA ALA A 81 32.66 -9.91 -0.51
C ALA A 81 32.89 -8.88 -1.62
N ALA A 82 32.74 -9.26 -2.90
CA ALA A 82 32.88 -8.35 -4.03
C ALA A 82 31.73 -7.32 -4.12
N VAL A 83 30.50 -7.70 -3.75
CA VAL A 83 29.34 -6.79 -3.76
C VAL A 83 29.45 -5.74 -2.65
N LEU A 84 30.03 -6.07 -1.49
CA LEU A 84 30.22 -5.12 -0.39
C LEU A 84 31.34 -4.10 -0.69
N VAL A 85 32.39 -4.49 -1.43
CA VAL A 85 33.48 -3.58 -1.78
C VAL A 85 33.07 -2.61 -2.90
N VAL A 86 32.24 -3.04 -3.85
CA VAL A 86 31.72 -2.17 -4.93
C VAL A 86 30.67 -1.20 -4.38
N GLY A 87 29.84 -1.61 -3.42
CA GLY A 87 28.85 -0.73 -2.77
C GLY A 87 29.47 0.40 -1.93
N ALA A 88 30.59 0.14 -1.28
CA ALA A 88 31.31 1.17 -0.50
C ALA A 88 32.15 2.10 -1.38
N GLY A 89 32.66 1.62 -2.53
CA GLY A 89 33.48 2.42 -3.46
C GLY A 89 32.68 3.47 -4.24
N VAL A 90 31.41 3.19 -4.56
CA VAL A 90 30.55 4.14 -5.28
C VAL A 90 30.09 5.29 -4.38
N TRP A 91 29.99 5.06 -3.08
CA TRP A 91 29.62 6.12 -2.14
C TRP A 91 30.75 7.12 -1.87
N TYR A 92 32.02 6.72 -2.07
CA TYR A 92 33.19 7.57 -1.87
C TYR A 92 33.60 8.40 -3.12
N ALA A 93 33.08 8.04 -4.30
CA ALA A 93 33.49 8.68 -5.57
C ALA A 93 32.53 9.79 -6.05
N THR A 94 31.41 10.04 -5.37
CA THR A 94 30.44 11.09 -5.72
C THR A 94 30.38 12.26 -4.73
N GLY A 95 31.32 12.37 -3.80
CA GLY A 95 31.51 13.54 -2.95
C GLY A 95 32.38 14.55 -3.66
N ASP A 96 31.77 15.62 -4.04
CA ASP A 96 32.29 16.74 -4.84
C ASP A 96 33.51 17.43 -4.19
N GLY A 97 34.54 17.66 -5.01
CA GLY A 97 35.76 18.36 -4.61
C GLY A 97 35.65 19.87 -4.78
N GLY A 98 36.09 20.57 -3.77
CA GLY A 98 36.36 22.01 -3.83
C GLY A 98 37.71 22.28 -3.18
N ASP A 99 38.67 22.76 -3.99
CA ASP A 99 40.00 23.19 -3.63
C ASP A 99 40.00 24.28 -2.52
N ASP A 100 40.94 24.21 -1.56
CA ASP A 100 42.02 25.19 -1.47
C ASP A 100 42.91 25.03 -0.23
N ALA A 101 44.22 25.09 -0.55
CA ALA A 101 45.32 25.75 0.18
C ALA A 101 45.81 25.21 1.54
N ARG A 102 46.99 24.64 1.44
CA ARG A 102 48.06 24.45 2.44
C ARG A 102 48.20 25.56 3.46
N ARG A 103 48.35 25.20 4.76
CA ARG A 103 49.29 25.89 5.69
C ARG A 103 49.78 24.96 6.80
N PRO A 104 50.96 25.22 7.37
CA PRO A 104 51.78 24.26 8.08
C PRO A 104 51.50 24.18 9.57
N VAL A 105 51.93 23.03 10.13
CA VAL A 105 51.93 22.68 11.56
C VAL A 105 52.82 23.65 12.36
N ALA A 106 52.32 24.13 13.50
CA ALA A 106 53.10 24.64 14.59
C ALA A 106 52.61 24.00 15.91
N GLU A 107 53.54 23.33 16.59
CA GLU A 107 53.36 22.80 17.95
C GLU A 107 53.21 23.94 18.94
N GLY A 108 52.32 23.79 19.90
CA GLY A 108 52.19 24.69 21.02
C GLY A 108 51.38 24.06 22.14
N SER A 109 52.09 23.56 23.15
CA SER A 109 51.53 23.08 24.42
C SER A 109 50.80 24.18 25.18
N GLY A 110 49.59 23.89 25.66
CA GLY A 110 48.85 24.77 26.57
C GLY A 110 47.59 24.12 27.15
N SER A 111 47.60 24.00 28.47
CA SER A 111 46.66 23.35 29.37
C SER A 111 45.20 23.77 29.24
N ALA A 112 44.35 22.76 29.36
CA ALA A 112 43.02 22.69 30.02
C ALA A 112 42.15 23.97 30.12
N ALA A 113 41.07 24.00 29.33
CA ALA A 113 39.77 24.50 29.76
C ALA A 113 38.70 23.60 29.15
N SER A 114 37.89 23.00 30.01
CA SER A 114 36.72 22.20 29.65
C SER A 114 35.68 23.07 28.94
N GLY A 115 35.78 23.16 27.63
CA GLY A 115 34.74 23.69 26.77
C GLY A 115 33.72 22.62 26.51
N GLN A 116 32.52 22.79 27.03
CA GLN A 116 31.30 22.08 26.63
C GLN A 116 31.16 22.18 25.10
N PRO A 117 30.87 21.09 24.38
CA PRO A 117 30.66 21.21 22.95
C PRO A 117 29.51 22.18 22.68
N ASP A 118 29.73 23.16 21.81
CA ASP A 118 28.71 24.08 21.33
C ASP A 118 27.56 23.25 20.73
N THR A 119 26.48 23.18 21.46
CA THR A 119 25.21 22.65 20.95
C THR A 119 24.79 23.59 19.81
N PRO A 120 24.54 23.08 18.59
CA PRO A 120 24.01 23.91 17.51
C PRO A 120 22.77 24.66 18.01
N PRO A 121 22.58 25.95 17.64
CA PRO A 121 21.44 26.71 18.11
C PRO A 121 20.15 25.90 17.82
N GLY A 122 19.44 25.54 18.88
CA GLY A 122 18.25 24.73 18.82
C GLY A 122 17.28 25.35 17.82
N ARG A 123 16.84 24.57 16.84
CA ARG A 123 15.76 25.01 15.94
C ARG A 123 14.58 25.36 16.79
N THR A 124 14.18 26.63 16.75
CA THR A 124 12.98 27.10 17.46
C THR A 124 11.77 26.41 16.85
N TYR A 125 11.14 25.59 17.66
CA TYR A 125 9.91 24.91 17.28
C TYR A 125 8.75 25.91 17.33
N THR A 126 7.99 25.97 16.24
CA THR A 126 6.73 26.73 16.20
C THR A 126 5.58 25.74 16.41
N PRO A 127 4.78 25.89 17.47
CA PRO A 127 3.59 25.08 17.69
C PRO A 127 2.64 25.12 16.49
N ALA A 128 1.87 24.06 16.29
CA ALA A 128 0.84 24.05 15.26
C ALA A 128 -0.14 25.21 15.45
N PRO A 129 -0.61 25.84 14.36
CA PRO A 129 -1.62 26.89 14.46
C PRO A 129 -2.90 26.34 15.07
N LYS A 130 -3.55 27.11 15.94
CA LYS A 130 -4.81 26.71 16.56
C LYS A 130 -5.96 26.77 15.55
N PRO A 131 -6.94 25.87 15.62
CA PRO A 131 -8.13 25.93 14.77
C PRO A 131 -8.83 27.30 14.82
N ALA A 132 -8.89 27.95 15.99
CA ALA A 132 -9.50 29.27 16.13
C ALA A 132 -8.82 30.33 15.24
N ASP A 133 -7.47 30.35 15.19
CA ASP A 133 -6.71 31.32 14.41
C ASP A 133 -6.90 31.08 12.90
N LEU A 134 -6.93 29.80 12.49
CA LEU A 134 -7.18 29.41 11.10
C LEU A 134 -8.61 29.76 10.67
N ASN A 135 -9.58 29.56 11.56
CA ASN A 135 -10.98 29.86 11.29
C ASN A 135 -11.32 31.35 11.30
N ALA A 136 -10.56 32.18 12.03
CA ALA A 136 -10.76 33.63 12.06
C ALA A 136 -10.54 34.30 10.68
N ALA A 137 -9.66 33.73 9.85
CA ALA A 137 -9.40 34.21 8.49
C ALA A 137 -10.21 33.46 7.40
N ARG A 138 -11.16 32.65 7.76
CA ARG A 138 -12.01 31.85 6.87
C ARG A 138 -12.92 32.76 6.04
N LYS A 139 -13.07 32.44 4.77
CA LYS A 139 -13.96 33.14 3.83
C LYS A 139 -15.34 32.48 3.79
N ASP A 140 -16.32 33.20 3.28
CA ASP A 140 -17.66 32.67 3.07
C ASP A 140 -17.65 31.43 2.15
N GLY A 141 -18.41 30.41 2.54
CA GLY A 141 -18.47 29.14 1.82
C GLY A 141 -17.28 28.20 2.01
N GLU A 142 -16.31 28.56 2.86
CA GLU A 142 -15.27 27.65 3.31
C GLU A 142 -15.73 26.89 4.58
N SER A 143 -15.36 25.63 4.70
CA SER A 143 -15.55 24.80 5.89
C SER A 143 -14.64 25.25 7.03
N LYS A 144 -14.82 24.68 8.20
CA LYS A 144 -13.96 24.93 9.36
C LYS A 144 -12.80 23.95 9.42
N VAL A 145 -11.66 24.40 9.95
CA VAL A 145 -10.73 23.51 10.62
C VAL A 145 -11.38 23.10 11.93
N LEU A 146 -11.77 21.83 12.07
CA LEU A 146 -12.40 21.32 13.27
C LEU A 146 -11.38 21.15 14.39
N TRP A 147 -10.27 20.50 14.06
CA TRP A 147 -9.18 20.26 15.01
C TRP A 147 -7.87 19.95 14.30
N VAL A 148 -6.79 20.12 15.04
CA VAL A 148 -5.41 19.82 14.68
C VAL A 148 -4.86 18.93 15.79
N GLN A 149 -4.34 17.76 15.46
CA GLN A 149 -3.78 16.82 16.41
C GLN A 149 -2.27 16.68 16.19
N GLU A 150 -1.49 17.21 17.12
CA GLU A 150 -0.04 16.96 17.17
C GLU A 150 0.25 15.53 17.65
N ASN A 151 1.45 15.03 17.37
CA ASN A 151 1.88 13.73 17.85
C ASN A 151 2.07 13.76 19.38
N THR A 152 1.42 12.82 20.08
CA THR A 152 1.55 12.65 21.52
C THR A 152 2.27 11.34 21.91
N VAL A 153 2.62 10.53 20.92
CA VAL A 153 3.27 9.23 21.11
C VAL A 153 4.79 9.42 21.05
N ASP A 154 5.48 8.87 22.03
CA ASP A 154 6.93 8.78 22.03
C ASP A 154 7.38 7.65 21.09
N LEU A 155 8.18 8.01 20.07
CA LEU A 155 8.57 7.08 19.02
C LEU A 155 10.06 6.73 19.12
N PRO A 156 10.48 5.56 18.61
CA PRO A 156 11.90 5.25 18.49
C PRO A 156 12.57 6.21 17.50
N GLY A 157 13.87 6.48 17.63
CA GLY A 157 14.62 7.48 16.85
C GLY A 157 14.56 7.35 15.32
N ARG A 158 13.88 6.34 14.78
CA ARG A 158 13.57 6.21 13.36
C ARG A 158 12.14 6.62 13.01
N GLY A 159 11.35 7.03 14.00
CA GLY A 159 9.94 7.31 13.84
C GLY A 159 9.04 6.07 13.80
N GLY A 160 7.78 6.24 13.37
CA GLY A 160 6.80 5.16 13.32
C GLY A 160 5.76 5.32 12.22
N SER A 161 5.31 4.18 11.68
CA SER A 161 4.19 4.13 10.75
C SER A 161 2.88 4.35 11.49
N GLN A 162 1.98 5.11 10.87
CA GLN A 162 0.64 5.37 11.36
C GLN A 162 -0.38 4.66 10.47
N PHE A 163 -1.31 3.94 11.09
CA PHE A 163 -2.40 3.22 10.44
C PHE A 163 -3.73 3.94 10.72
N GLY A 164 -4.69 3.80 9.83
CA GLY A 164 -5.94 4.52 9.82
C GLY A 164 -5.84 5.74 8.87
N PRO A 165 -6.73 6.77 8.98
CA PRO A 165 -7.76 6.90 10.01
C PRO A 165 -8.96 5.95 9.78
N TRP A 166 -9.52 5.46 10.87
CA TRP A 166 -10.72 4.63 10.85
C TRP A 166 -11.89 5.38 11.50
N PHE A 167 -13.02 5.43 10.80
CA PHE A 167 -14.24 5.99 11.35
C PHE A 167 -15.10 4.87 11.98
N ALA A 168 -15.58 5.11 13.20
CA ALA A 168 -16.54 4.25 13.90
C ALA A 168 -17.58 5.13 14.62
N GLY A 169 -18.66 5.48 13.92
CA GLY A 169 -19.62 6.48 14.38
C GLY A 169 -18.97 7.86 14.51
N ASP A 170 -19.01 8.45 15.69
CA ASP A 170 -18.44 9.76 15.99
C ASP A 170 -16.95 9.69 16.40
N ILE A 171 -16.34 8.54 16.32
CA ILE A 171 -14.92 8.35 16.63
C ILE A 171 -14.09 8.24 15.35
N VAL A 172 -12.95 8.94 15.34
CA VAL A 172 -11.85 8.74 14.41
C VAL A 172 -10.70 8.12 15.18
N ALA A 173 -10.26 6.93 14.77
CA ALA A 173 -9.19 6.21 15.43
C ALA A 173 -7.97 6.05 14.53
N LYS A 174 -6.80 5.93 15.15
CA LYS A 174 -5.52 5.65 14.51
C LYS A 174 -4.68 4.74 15.38
N ALA A 175 -3.74 4.03 14.74
CA ALA A 175 -2.68 3.33 15.46
C ALA A 175 -1.32 3.94 15.10
N LEU A 176 -0.47 4.18 16.09
CA LEU A 176 0.89 4.68 15.91
C LEU A 176 1.81 3.99 16.93
N HIS A 177 2.83 3.31 16.43
CA HIS A 177 3.80 2.58 17.24
C HIS A 177 3.12 1.58 18.20
N ARG A 178 3.08 1.87 19.51
CA ARG A 178 2.49 1.02 20.56
C ARG A 178 1.16 1.55 21.07
N THR A 179 0.52 2.44 20.36
CA THR A 179 -0.69 3.11 20.84
C THR A 179 -1.77 3.05 19.78
N VAL A 180 -2.98 2.72 20.18
CA VAL A 180 -4.20 2.95 19.40
C VAL A 180 -5.04 3.98 20.14
N SER A 181 -5.44 5.03 19.44
CA SER A 181 -6.18 6.14 20.06
C SER A 181 -7.41 6.51 19.26
N GLY A 182 -8.49 6.85 19.95
CA GLY A 182 -9.73 7.33 19.37
C GLY A 182 -10.04 8.76 19.81
N TYR A 183 -10.45 9.56 18.83
CA TYR A 183 -10.75 10.98 18.98
C TYR A 183 -12.19 11.26 18.55
N SER A 184 -12.81 12.23 19.18
CA SER A 184 -14.08 12.76 18.70
C SER A 184 -13.90 13.33 17.29
N ALA A 185 -14.68 12.88 16.34
CA ALA A 185 -14.63 13.38 14.97
C ALA A 185 -15.06 14.86 14.88
N ALA A 186 -15.81 15.35 15.87
CA ALA A 186 -16.33 16.71 15.89
C ALA A 186 -15.31 17.75 16.37
N ASP A 187 -14.53 17.42 17.42
CA ASP A 187 -13.67 18.39 18.10
C ASP A 187 -12.23 17.91 18.37
N GLY A 188 -11.89 16.69 17.94
CA GLY A 188 -10.55 16.12 18.13
C GLY A 188 -10.21 15.73 19.57
N THR A 189 -11.17 15.84 20.52
CA THR A 189 -10.94 15.43 21.91
C THR A 189 -10.66 13.94 21.96
N GLN A 190 -9.52 13.55 22.55
CA GLN A 190 -9.19 12.15 22.76
C GLN A 190 -10.21 11.51 23.71
N LYS A 191 -10.92 10.49 23.23
CA LYS A 191 -11.93 9.78 24.01
C LYS A 191 -11.35 8.58 24.74
N TRP A 192 -10.37 7.92 24.10
CA TRP A 192 -9.68 6.78 24.67
C TRP A 192 -8.29 6.62 24.07
N SER A 193 -7.42 5.92 24.75
CA SER A 193 -6.10 5.48 24.28
C SER A 193 -5.80 4.12 24.86
N VAL A 194 -5.28 3.22 24.04
CA VAL A 194 -4.84 1.87 24.41
C VAL A 194 -3.34 1.81 24.21
N ASP A 195 -2.60 1.60 25.29
CA ASP A 195 -1.15 1.38 25.25
C ASP A 195 -0.87 -0.11 25.11
N LEU A 196 -0.32 -0.47 23.97
CA LEU A 196 -0.01 -1.83 23.60
C LEU A 196 1.38 -2.25 24.11
N ARG A 197 1.52 -3.52 24.49
CA ARG A 197 2.82 -4.05 24.95
C ARG A 197 3.84 -4.21 23.82
N ALA A 198 3.41 -4.13 22.57
CA ALA A 198 4.23 -4.33 21.39
C ALA A 198 3.83 -3.36 20.28
N ARG A 199 4.72 -3.15 19.31
CA ARG A 199 4.48 -2.28 18.15
C ARG A 199 3.40 -2.87 17.24
N VAL A 200 2.52 -2.01 16.75
CA VAL A 200 1.61 -2.35 15.64
C VAL A 200 2.44 -2.47 14.35
N CYS A 201 2.38 -3.61 13.72
CA CYS A 201 3.13 -3.92 12.51
C CYS A 201 2.26 -4.04 11.26
N ALA A 202 0.95 -4.26 11.41
CA ALA A 202 -0.01 -4.21 10.32
C ALA A 202 -1.43 -3.97 10.84
N ALA A 203 -2.29 -3.47 9.96
CA ALA A 203 -3.71 -3.30 10.25
C ALA A 203 -4.51 -3.29 8.93
N PRO A 204 -5.79 -3.68 8.92
CA PRO A 204 -6.67 -3.57 7.77
C PRO A 204 -6.89 -2.10 7.36
N THR A 205 -7.19 -1.89 6.08
CA THR A 205 -7.52 -0.56 5.55
C THR A 205 -8.85 -0.05 6.07
N LEU A 206 -9.83 -0.94 6.23
CA LEU A 206 -11.17 -0.61 6.72
C LEU A 206 -11.49 -1.38 8.01
N PRO A 207 -12.21 -0.78 8.96
CA PRO A 207 -12.77 -1.49 10.10
C PRO A 207 -14.00 -2.31 9.69
N SER A 208 -14.49 -3.15 10.59
CA SER A 208 -15.79 -3.80 10.44
C SER A 208 -16.93 -2.77 10.51
N THR A 209 -18.09 -3.13 9.98
CA THR A 209 -19.27 -2.26 9.95
C THR A 209 -19.80 -1.89 11.35
N ASP A 210 -19.53 -2.73 12.34
CA ASP A 210 -19.85 -2.49 13.76
C ASP A 210 -18.72 -1.76 14.52
N GLY A 211 -17.68 -1.28 13.81
CA GLY A 211 -16.64 -0.41 14.35
C GLY A 211 -15.53 -1.16 15.10
N LYS A 212 -15.24 -2.39 14.77
CA LYS A 212 -14.11 -3.15 15.31
C LYS A 212 -12.94 -3.17 14.33
N ILE A 213 -11.73 -3.18 14.86
CA ILE A 213 -10.48 -3.37 14.12
C ILE A 213 -9.68 -4.51 14.73
N VAL A 214 -8.93 -5.22 13.91
CA VAL A 214 -7.93 -6.17 14.39
C VAL A 214 -6.57 -5.67 13.94
N VAL A 215 -5.71 -5.36 14.89
CA VAL A 215 -4.33 -4.94 14.61
C VAL A 215 -3.38 -6.11 14.81
N ALA A 216 -2.33 -6.15 13.99
CA ALA A 216 -1.24 -7.09 14.20
C ALA A 216 -0.11 -6.43 14.99
N LEU A 217 0.44 -7.20 15.93
CA LEU A 217 1.48 -6.77 16.84
C LEU A 217 2.73 -7.62 16.67
N GLU A 218 3.88 -7.02 16.90
CA GLU A 218 5.14 -7.74 16.98
C GLU A 218 5.22 -8.59 18.25
N SER A 219 5.85 -9.75 18.12
CA SER A 219 6.27 -10.59 19.25
C SER A 219 7.78 -10.77 19.23
N GLY A 220 8.36 -11.15 20.36
CA GLY A 220 9.80 -11.36 20.50
C GLY A 220 10.58 -10.12 20.92
N SER A 221 11.90 -10.22 20.89
CA SER A 221 12.83 -9.11 21.17
C SER A 221 13.03 -8.23 19.94
N ALA A 222 13.63 -7.04 20.12
CA ALA A 222 13.86 -6.08 19.04
C ALA A 222 14.60 -6.68 17.83
N ASP A 223 15.54 -7.60 18.06
CA ASP A 223 16.34 -8.23 17.00
C ASP A 223 15.65 -9.44 16.34
N SER A 224 14.59 -9.96 16.95
CA SER A 224 13.84 -11.13 16.47
C SER A 224 12.34 -10.90 16.41
N ALA A 225 11.92 -9.63 16.38
CA ALA A 225 10.51 -9.26 16.35
C ALA A 225 9.82 -9.83 15.11
N GLN A 226 8.69 -10.50 15.32
CA GLN A 226 7.84 -11.03 14.26
C GLN A 226 6.44 -10.46 14.37
N CYS A 227 5.85 -10.10 13.25
CA CYS A 227 4.48 -9.63 13.16
C CYS A 227 3.55 -10.85 13.15
N ASP A 228 3.14 -11.37 14.31
CA ASP A 228 2.44 -12.65 14.43
C ASP A 228 1.32 -12.69 15.48
N ARG A 229 1.09 -11.61 16.23
CA ARG A 229 0.01 -11.53 17.21
C ARG A 229 -1.11 -10.62 16.70
N LEU A 230 -2.33 -10.99 16.99
CA LEU A 230 -3.54 -10.23 16.66
C LEU A 230 -4.21 -9.75 17.93
N LEU A 231 -4.74 -8.53 17.89
CA LEU A 231 -5.56 -7.95 18.95
C LEU A 231 -6.77 -7.26 18.32
N MET A 232 -7.97 -7.61 18.76
CA MET A 232 -9.19 -6.92 18.39
C MET A 232 -9.41 -5.72 19.33
N ILE A 233 -9.81 -4.57 18.76
CA ILE A 233 -10.16 -3.35 19.50
C ILE A 233 -11.50 -2.83 18.98
N ASP A 234 -12.41 -2.53 19.89
CA ASP A 234 -13.63 -1.78 19.56
C ASP A 234 -13.28 -0.29 19.43
N LEU A 235 -13.40 0.24 18.23
CA LEU A 235 -13.02 1.63 17.93
C LEU A 235 -13.95 2.68 18.55
N ARG A 236 -15.16 2.31 18.97
CA ARG A 236 -16.08 3.25 19.62
C ARG A 236 -15.70 3.52 21.07
N THR A 237 -15.13 2.54 21.73
CA THR A 237 -14.86 2.56 23.16
C THR A 237 -13.39 2.45 23.55
N GLY A 238 -12.54 1.93 22.65
CA GLY A 238 -11.17 1.55 22.94
C GLY A 238 -11.05 0.22 23.70
N ALA A 239 -12.16 -0.50 23.91
CA ALA A 239 -12.10 -1.77 24.63
C ALA A 239 -11.30 -2.81 23.82
N GLU A 240 -10.30 -3.40 24.50
CA GLU A 240 -9.59 -4.56 23.97
C GLU A 240 -10.49 -5.80 24.06
N GLY A 241 -10.53 -6.56 22.98
CA GLY A 241 -11.22 -7.84 22.93
C GLY A 241 -10.25 -9.02 23.00
N TRP A 242 -10.48 -10.01 22.16
CA TRP A 242 -9.65 -11.18 22.07
C TRP A 242 -8.26 -10.87 21.50
N ASN A 243 -7.30 -11.72 21.86
CA ASN A 243 -5.98 -11.78 21.23
C ASN A 243 -5.71 -13.21 20.72
N ALA A 244 -4.92 -13.31 19.67
CA ALA A 244 -4.50 -14.57 19.08
C ALA A 244 -3.07 -14.47 18.55
N THR A 245 -2.41 -15.61 18.40
CA THR A 245 -1.10 -15.70 17.76
C THR A 245 -1.21 -16.70 16.62
N PHE A 246 -0.80 -16.31 15.43
CA PHE A 246 -0.69 -17.23 14.31
C PHE A 246 0.75 -17.71 14.14
N LYS A 247 0.87 -18.98 13.75
CA LYS A 247 2.18 -19.61 13.64
C LYS A 247 2.89 -19.20 12.35
N ARG A 248 4.08 -18.62 12.45
CA ARG A 248 5.02 -18.47 11.34
C ARG A 248 5.71 -19.80 11.06
N VAL A 249 5.80 -20.20 9.79
CA VAL A 249 6.33 -21.51 9.39
C VAL A 249 7.43 -21.35 8.35
N GLY A 250 8.67 -21.64 8.77
CA GLY A 250 9.85 -21.55 7.90
C GLY A 250 10.38 -20.12 7.73
N VAL A 251 11.55 -20.01 7.11
CA VAL A 251 12.30 -18.75 7.01
C VAL A 251 11.54 -17.71 6.17
N TRP A 252 10.99 -18.12 5.05
CA TRP A 252 10.29 -17.22 4.13
C TRP A 252 9.00 -16.63 4.72
N ASP A 253 8.23 -17.43 5.44
CA ASP A 253 7.06 -16.94 6.15
C ASP A 253 7.47 -16.01 7.31
N GLY A 254 8.53 -16.35 8.03
CA GLY A 254 9.09 -15.52 9.11
C GLY A 254 9.53 -14.12 8.67
N LEU A 255 10.01 -13.97 7.43
CA LEU A 255 10.51 -12.72 6.88
C LEU A 255 9.44 -11.96 6.05
N SER A 256 8.29 -12.55 5.78
CA SER A 256 7.26 -11.92 4.95
C SER A 256 6.50 -10.83 5.70
N ASP A 257 6.25 -9.73 5.01
CA ASP A 257 5.24 -8.76 5.43
C ASP A 257 3.87 -9.44 5.49
N ILE A 258 2.97 -8.90 6.29
CA ILE A 258 1.59 -9.36 6.36
C ILE A 258 0.64 -8.34 5.77
N THR A 259 -0.36 -8.81 5.03
CA THR A 259 -1.49 -8.03 4.57
C THR A 259 -2.71 -8.38 5.39
N MET A 260 -3.57 -7.42 5.67
CA MET A 260 -4.76 -7.64 6.46
C MET A 260 -5.98 -7.03 5.78
N ALA A 261 -7.10 -7.75 5.80
CA ALA A 261 -8.38 -7.25 5.29
C ALA A 261 -9.53 -7.68 6.21
N ILE A 262 -10.59 -6.87 6.23
CA ILE A 262 -11.84 -7.18 6.94
C ILE A 262 -12.98 -7.30 5.93
N ASN A 263 -13.68 -8.43 6.00
CA ASN A 263 -14.85 -8.72 5.17
C ASN A 263 -15.98 -9.26 6.10
N GLY A 264 -16.96 -8.41 6.39
CA GLY A 264 -18.00 -8.72 7.36
C GLY A 264 -17.42 -8.93 8.77
N ASP A 265 -17.72 -10.09 9.39
CA ASP A 265 -17.22 -10.49 10.71
C ASP A 265 -15.91 -11.33 10.63
N VAL A 266 -15.14 -11.19 9.55
CA VAL A 266 -13.89 -11.96 9.38
C VAL A 266 -12.73 -11.04 9.07
N VAL A 267 -11.63 -11.21 9.79
CA VAL A 267 -10.31 -10.68 9.44
C VAL A 267 -9.47 -11.78 8.80
N THR A 268 -8.88 -11.47 7.65
CA THR A 268 -7.92 -12.32 6.95
C THR A 268 -6.52 -11.75 7.08
N VAL A 269 -5.53 -12.63 7.23
CA VAL A 269 -4.10 -12.30 7.30
C VAL A 269 -3.40 -13.04 6.18
N GLY A 270 -2.98 -12.31 5.15
CA GLY A 270 -2.23 -12.86 4.02
C GLY A 270 -0.72 -12.72 4.23
N ARG A 271 0.03 -13.74 3.82
CA ARG A 271 1.49 -13.80 3.82
C ARG A 271 1.99 -14.39 2.51
N THR A 272 3.25 -14.33 2.24
CA THR A 272 3.82 -14.78 0.94
C THR A 272 3.33 -16.16 0.48
N SER A 273 3.10 -17.11 1.40
CA SER A 273 2.73 -18.48 1.05
C SER A 273 1.63 -19.08 1.95
N ARG A 274 1.01 -18.26 2.77
CA ARG A 274 0.00 -18.68 3.74
C ARG A 274 -1.01 -17.58 4.00
N ALA A 275 -2.18 -18.00 4.47
CA ALA A 275 -3.19 -17.08 4.99
C ALA A 275 -3.89 -17.71 6.19
N ASP A 276 -4.37 -16.87 7.08
CA ASP A 276 -5.21 -17.26 8.21
C ASP A 276 -6.46 -16.39 8.24
N ALA A 277 -7.55 -16.90 8.78
CA ALA A 277 -8.76 -16.14 9.02
C ALA A 277 -9.27 -16.34 10.43
N TYR A 278 -9.75 -15.23 11.00
CA TYR A 278 -10.31 -15.21 12.36
C TYR A 278 -11.66 -14.49 12.35
N ARG A 279 -12.59 -14.98 13.16
CA ARG A 279 -13.85 -14.29 13.39
C ARG A 279 -13.60 -13.09 14.31
N ILE A 280 -14.10 -11.90 13.93
CA ILE A 280 -13.86 -10.67 14.68
C ILE A 280 -14.64 -10.67 15.99
N SER A 281 -15.85 -11.22 16.00
CA SER A 281 -16.72 -11.20 17.20
C SER A 281 -16.20 -12.00 18.37
N ASP A 282 -15.47 -13.12 18.15
CA ASP A 282 -15.04 -14.04 19.21
C ASP A 282 -13.58 -14.50 19.13
N GLY A 283 -12.85 -14.10 18.10
CA GLY A 283 -11.46 -14.50 17.87
C GLY A 283 -11.26 -15.93 17.42
N LYS A 284 -12.34 -16.63 17.06
CA LYS A 284 -12.25 -18.01 16.60
C LYS A 284 -11.43 -18.10 15.32
N HIS A 285 -10.37 -18.90 15.32
CA HIS A 285 -9.65 -19.29 14.13
C HIS A 285 -10.57 -20.09 13.21
N LEU A 286 -10.74 -19.66 11.98
CA LEU A 286 -11.68 -20.24 11.03
C LEU A 286 -10.99 -21.24 10.10
N TRP A 287 -9.88 -20.83 9.51
CA TRP A 287 -9.07 -21.64 8.60
C TRP A 287 -7.65 -21.10 8.50
N ASP A 288 -6.70 -21.99 8.12
CA ASP A 288 -5.32 -21.69 7.78
C ASP A 288 -4.99 -22.24 6.39
N GLY A 289 -4.71 -21.35 5.45
CA GLY A 289 -4.52 -21.71 4.04
C GLY A 289 -5.82 -22.09 3.33
N VAL A 290 -5.74 -22.14 2.02
CA VAL A 290 -6.80 -22.62 1.16
C VAL A 290 -6.40 -23.96 0.52
N PRO A 291 -7.34 -24.80 0.10
CA PRO A 291 -7.00 -26.06 -0.56
C PRO A 291 -6.13 -25.85 -1.81
N GLY A 292 -5.14 -26.72 -2.00
CA GLY A 292 -4.26 -26.73 -3.17
C GLY A 292 -2.96 -25.94 -2.99
N ASN A 293 -2.23 -25.80 -4.09
CA ASN A 293 -0.91 -25.15 -4.13
C ASN A 293 -0.96 -23.63 -4.39
N CYS A 294 -2.15 -23.07 -4.59
CA CYS A 294 -2.34 -21.64 -4.84
C CYS A 294 -2.79 -20.95 -3.54
N GLN A 295 -1.85 -20.32 -2.83
CA GLN A 295 -2.13 -19.70 -1.55
C GLN A 295 -2.37 -18.18 -1.68
N PRO A 296 -3.32 -17.61 -0.92
CA PRO A 296 -3.52 -16.16 -0.85
C PRO A 296 -2.32 -15.48 -0.18
N TYR A 297 -1.83 -14.40 -0.80
CA TYR A 297 -0.80 -13.55 -0.20
C TYR A 297 -1.32 -12.15 0.15
N GLY A 298 -2.52 -11.80 -0.29
CA GLY A 298 -3.16 -10.54 0.04
C GLY A 298 -4.66 -10.58 -0.23
N PHE A 299 -5.38 -9.77 0.51
CA PHE A 299 -6.83 -9.66 0.44
C PHE A 299 -7.22 -8.19 0.32
N ALA A 300 -8.46 -7.93 -0.10
CA ALA A 300 -9.07 -6.61 -0.08
C ALA A 300 -10.23 -6.56 0.91
N SER A 301 -10.28 -5.48 1.70
CA SER A 301 -11.38 -5.19 2.61
C SER A 301 -12.64 -4.76 1.85
N GLY A 302 -13.81 -5.01 2.42
CA GLY A 302 -15.07 -4.54 1.86
C GLY A 302 -16.14 -5.62 1.75
N ALA A 303 -17.21 -5.32 1.01
CA ALA A 303 -18.37 -6.20 0.87
C ALA A 303 -18.07 -7.47 0.06
N VAL A 304 -17.19 -7.38 -0.94
CA VAL A 304 -16.79 -8.51 -1.77
C VAL A 304 -15.36 -8.93 -1.41
N PRO A 305 -15.19 -10.12 -0.79
CA PRO A 305 -13.87 -10.60 -0.35
C PRO A 305 -13.06 -11.10 -1.56
N LEU A 306 -12.10 -10.30 -2.00
CA LEU A 306 -11.16 -10.66 -3.05
C LEU A 306 -9.81 -11.04 -2.46
N ALA A 307 -9.17 -12.03 -3.06
CA ALA A 307 -7.85 -12.49 -2.71
C ALA A 307 -6.93 -12.55 -3.94
N ALA A 308 -5.70 -12.10 -3.78
CA ALA A 308 -4.61 -12.34 -4.70
C ALA A 308 -3.89 -13.63 -4.28
N THR A 309 -3.84 -14.62 -5.17
CA THR A 309 -3.24 -15.92 -4.90
C THR A 309 -2.07 -16.19 -5.81
N SER A 310 -1.06 -16.87 -5.29
CA SER A 310 0.11 -17.32 -6.04
C SER A 310 0.20 -18.83 -5.98
N CYS A 311 0.30 -19.46 -7.16
CA CYS A 311 0.46 -20.91 -7.29
C CYS A 311 1.94 -21.22 -7.46
N GLN A 312 2.53 -21.92 -6.50
CA GLN A 312 3.89 -22.41 -6.61
C GLN A 312 3.87 -23.76 -7.32
N THR A 313 4.47 -23.81 -8.49
CA THR A 313 4.79 -25.07 -9.16
C THR A 313 6.30 -25.26 -9.10
N ALA A 314 6.75 -26.45 -8.73
CA ALA A 314 8.16 -26.76 -8.43
C ALA A 314 9.17 -26.52 -9.59
N ALA A 315 8.72 -26.12 -10.76
CA ALA A 315 9.53 -26.01 -11.97
C ALA A 315 9.44 -24.66 -12.69
N ASP A 316 8.67 -23.70 -12.20
CA ASP A 316 8.46 -22.45 -12.94
C ASP A 316 8.81 -21.22 -12.06
N ASP A 317 9.83 -20.48 -12.47
CA ASP A 317 10.24 -19.20 -11.84
C ASP A 317 9.14 -18.12 -11.93
N HIS A 318 8.09 -18.38 -12.71
CA HIS A 318 6.95 -17.49 -12.87
C HIS A 318 5.70 -18.13 -12.29
N ALA A 319 5.48 -17.94 -11.00
CA ALA A 319 4.25 -18.37 -10.34
C ALA A 319 3.01 -17.89 -11.11
N ILE A 320 2.09 -18.80 -11.38
CA ILE A 320 0.78 -18.43 -11.92
C ILE A 320 -0.01 -17.77 -10.79
N GLN A 321 -0.59 -16.63 -11.09
CA GLN A 321 -1.41 -15.91 -10.12
C GLN A 321 -2.88 -15.94 -10.50
N HIS A 322 -3.74 -15.82 -9.49
CA HIS A 322 -5.19 -15.71 -9.68
C HIS A 322 -5.75 -14.59 -8.80
N VAL A 323 -6.78 -13.95 -9.31
CA VAL A 323 -7.73 -13.21 -8.49
C VAL A 323 -8.84 -14.16 -8.11
N ARG A 324 -9.15 -14.27 -6.82
CA ARG A 324 -10.20 -15.17 -6.33
C ARG A 324 -11.20 -14.40 -5.48
N ARG A 325 -12.46 -14.72 -5.63
CA ARG A 325 -13.45 -14.47 -4.60
C ARG A 325 -13.48 -15.68 -3.67
N ILE A 326 -13.27 -15.44 -2.40
CA ILE A 326 -13.23 -16.47 -1.37
C ILE A 326 -14.35 -16.19 -0.37
N ASP A 327 -15.06 -17.21 0.06
CA ASP A 327 -15.91 -17.12 1.24
C ASP A 327 -15.00 -16.90 2.47
N PRO A 328 -15.05 -15.74 3.13
CA PRO A 328 -14.11 -15.41 4.18
C PRO A 328 -14.27 -16.29 5.42
N ALA A 329 -15.47 -16.84 5.67
CA ALA A 329 -15.72 -17.71 6.82
C ALA A 329 -15.19 -19.12 6.66
N THR A 330 -15.06 -19.61 5.42
CA THR A 330 -14.69 -21.01 5.15
C THR A 330 -13.40 -21.18 4.35
N GLY A 331 -12.86 -20.12 3.77
CA GLY A 331 -11.72 -20.17 2.86
C GLY A 331 -12.03 -20.80 1.49
N LYS A 332 -13.28 -21.16 1.21
CA LYS A 332 -13.67 -21.81 -0.04
C LYS A 332 -13.70 -20.80 -1.19
N GLU A 333 -13.18 -21.23 -2.32
CA GLU A 333 -13.26 -20.47 -3.57
C GLU A 333 -14.72 -20.39 -4.06
N VAL A 334 -15.16 -19.18 -4.40
CA VAL A 334 -16.44 -18.91 -5.06
C VAL A 334 -16.24 -18.85 -6.56
N TRP A 335 -15.21 -18.14 -7.00
CA TRP A 335 -14.73 -18.11 -8.38
C TRP A 335 -13.24 -17.76 -8.43
N SER A 336 -12.61 -18.04 -9.57
CA SER A 336 -11.21 -17.78 -9.82
C SER A 336 -10.98 -17.21 -11.20
N TYR A 337 -10.23 -16.11 -11.31
CA TYR A 337 -9.79 -15.52 -12.55
C TYR A 337 -8.27 -15.71 -12.70
N PRO A 338 -7.80 -16.44 -13.73
CA PRO A 338 -6.37 -16.63 -13.96
C PRO A 338 -5.74 -15.35 -14.49
N VAL A 339 -4.68 -14.90 -13.83
CA VAL A 339 -3.89 -13.76 -14.30
C VAL A 339 -2.94 -14.22 -15.40
N LYS A 340 -2.78 -13.42 -16.45
CA LYS A 340 -1.85 -13.71 -17.56
C LYS A 340 -0.46 -14.00 -17.03
N LYS A 341 0.16 -15.09 -17.53
CA LYS A 341 1.51 -15.50 -17.13
C LYS A 341 2.50 -14.34 -17.18
N GLY A 342 3.26 -14.17 -16.10
CA GLY A 342 4.23 -13.10 -15.92
C GLY A 342 3.67 -11.83 -15.27
N PHE A 343 2.36 -11.64 -15.25
CA PHE A 343 1.74 -10.56 -14.48
C PHE A 343 1.47 -10.99 -13.04
N LYS A 344 1.53 -10.03 -12.12
CA LYS A 344 1.18 -10.18 -10.70
C LYS A 344 0.03 -9.25 -10.36
N VAL A 345 -0.82 -9.67 -9.43
CA VAL A 345 -1.78 -8.77 -8.81
C VAL A 345 -0.98 -7.74 -7.99
N ASP A 346 -1.16 -6.47 -8.32
CA ASP A 346 -0.47 -5.35 -7.70
C ASP A 346 -1.38 -4.68 -6.66
N GLN A 347 -2.61 -4.34 -7.05
CA GLN A 347 -3.59 -3.71 -6.16
C GLN A 347 -5.02 -4.09 -6.54
N PHE A 348 -5.93 -4.03 -5.58
CA PHE A 348 -7.36 -4.01 -5.77
C PHE A 348 -7.86 -2.56 -5.68
N TYR A 349 -8.22 -1.97 -6.80
CA TYR A 349 -8.72 -0.60 -6.84
C TYR A 349 -10.19 -0.50 -6.43
N SER A 350 -10.93 -1.57 -6.63
CA SER A 350 -12.29 -1.77 -6.17
C SER A 350 -12.57 -3.25 -6.02
N THR A 351 -13.44 -3.58 -5.08
CA THR A 351 -13.93 -4.96 -4.91
C THR A 351 -15.32 -5.17 -5.51
N ASP A 352 -16.09 -4.08 -5.72
CA ASP A 352 -17.41 -4.11 -6.34
C ASP A 352 -17.66 -2.86 -7.19
N PRO A 353 -17.52 -2.94 -8.52
CA PRO A 353 -17.06 -4.10 -9.30
C PRO A 353 -15.58 -4.41 -9.02
N PRO A 354 -15.11 -5.63 -9.26
CA PRO A 354 -13.69 -5.94 -9.14
C PRO A 354 -12.86 -5.21 -10.20
N VAL A 355 -12.01 -4.26 -9.75
CA VAL A 355 -11.05 -3.51 -10.58
C VAL A 355 -9.66 -3.79 -10.07
N ILE A 356 -8.84 -4.45 -10.89
CA ILE A 356 -7.57 -5.05 -10.48
C ILE A 356 -6.41 -4.45 -11.25
N SER A 357 -5.43 -3.91 -10.53
CA SER A 357 -4.13 -3.52 -11.08
C SER A 357 -3.23 -4.75 -11.18
N LEU A 358 -2.69 -4.97 -12.37
CA LEU A 358 -1.77 -6.05 -12.69
C LEU A 358 -0.44 -5.47 -13.18
N ARG A 359 0.69 -5.99 -12.69
CA ARG A 359 2.01 -5.56 -13.14
C ARG A 359 2.88 -6.74 -13.57
N GLN A 360 3.68 -6.50 -14.62
CA GLN A 360 4.79 -7.38 -15.02
C GLN A 360 6.08 -6.57 -14.96
N GLY A 361 6.88 -6.82 -13.91
CA GLY A 361 8.03 -5.96 -13.59
C GLY A 361 7.59 -4.53 -13.29
N GLN A 362 8.43 -3.58 -13.70
CA GLN A 362 8.10 -2.13 -13.62
C GLN A 362 7.60 -1.57 -14.96
N GLU A 363 7.73 -2.33 -16.04
CA GLU A 363 7.52 -1.83 -17.39
C GLU A 363 6.09 -2.00 -17.90
N LYS A 364 5.39 -3.05 -17.44
CA LYS A 364 4.05 -3.35 -17.96
C LYS A 364 3.02 -3.26 -16.85
N TRP A 365 2.00 -2.48 -17.14
CA TRP A 365 0.88 -2.26 -16.26
C TRP A 365 -0.45 -2.45 -17.01
N ALA A 366 -1.38 -3.14 -16.40
CA ALA A 366 -2.73 -3.33 -16.92
C ALA A 366 -3.74 -3.17 -15.77
N ILE A 367 -4.91 -2.63 -16.07
CA ILE A 367 -6.03 -2.56 -15.13
C ILE A 367 -7.20 -3.31 -15.76
N VAL A 368 -7.57 -4.40 -15.11
CA VAL A 368 -8.62 -5.33 -15.56
C VAL A 368 -9.87 -5.15 -14.72
N ILE A 369 -11.02 -5.20 -15.35
CA ILE A 369 -12.33 -5.17 -14.71
C ILE A 369 -12.98 -6.53 -14.91
N LEU A 370 -13.49 -7.10 -13.82
CA LEU A 370 -14.22 -8.36 -13.86
C LEU A 370 -15.71 -8.12 -13.57
N ASN A 371 -16.54 -9.07 -14.02
CA ASN A 371 -17.93 -9.18 -13.61
C ASN A 371 -18.03 -9.75 -12.18
N ALA A 372 -19.18 -9.67 -11.55
CA ALA A 372 -19.42 -10.17 -10.20
C ALA A 372 -19.18 -11.70 -10.07
N ASP A 373 -19.29 -12.44 -11.18
CA ASP A 373 -19.04 -13.87 -11.28
C ASP A 373 -17.56 -14.22 -11.55
N GLY A 374 -16.67 -13.23 -11.62
CA GLY A 374 -15.24 -13.41 -11.88
C GLY A 374 -14.87 -13.52 -13.36
N THR A 375 -15.82 -13.43 -14.28
CA THR A 375 -15.52 -13.43 -15.70
C THR A 375 -14.91 -12.08 -16.12
N TYR A 376 -14.05 -12.12 -17.14
CA TYR A 376 -13.47 -10.91 -17.72
C TYR A 376 -14.54 -9.99 -18.28
N ARG A 377 -14.51 -8.74 -17.94
CA ARG A 377 -15.43 -7.72 -18.45
C ARG A 377 -14.74 -6.80 -19.46
N SER A 378 -13.67 -6.14 -19.04
CA SER A 378 -12.88 -5.24 -19.89
C SER A 378 -11.50 -4.97 -19.28
N GLN A 379 -10.68 -4.25 -20.03
CA GLN A 379 -9.42 -3.68 -19.59
C GLN A 379 -9.42 -2.20 -19.91
N LEU A 380 -8.87 -1.37 -19.00
CA LEU A 380 -8.71 0.05 -19.29
C LEU A 380 -7.69 0.25 -20.42
N VAL A 381 -8.03 1.14 -21.33
CA VAL A 381 -7.19 1.57 -22.45
C VAL A 381 -6.76 3.01 -22.18
N ALA A 382 -5.46 3.21 -22.00
CA ALA A 382 -4.92 4.55 -21.82
C ALA A 382 -5.17 5.43 -23.05
N ASN A 383 -5.40 6.71 -22.81
CA ASN A 383 -5.35 7.68 -23.89
C ASN A 383 -3.90 7.91 -24.32
N ASP A 384 -3.68 8.21 -25.60
CA ASP A 384 -2.34 8.48 -26.12
C ASP A 384 -1.68 9.65 -25.38
N GLY A 385 -0.47 9.41 -24.89
CA GLY A 385 0.33 10.42 -24.17
C GLY A 385 -0.12 10.68 -22.72
N GLU A 386 -1.10 9.99 -22.18
CA GLU A 386 -1.51 10.11 -20.78
C GLU A 386 -0.85 9.04 -19.90
N ASN A 387 -0.25 9.49 -18.81
CA ASN A 387 0.25 8.65 -17.72
C ASN A 387 -0.69 8.77 -16.53
N TYR A 388 -0.90 7.67 -15.82
CA TYR A 388 -1.78 7.58 -14.66
C TYR A 388 -0.96 7.23 -13.41
N ALA A 389 -1.31 7.83 -12.29
CA ALA A 389 -0.55 7.67 -11.06
C ALA A 389 -1.46 7.63 -9.81
N PRO A 390 -2.27 6.57 -9.64
CA PRO A 390 -2.90 6.34 -8.35
C PRO A 390 -1.83 6.09 -7.30
N ARG A 391 -2.01 6.65 -6.12
CA ARG A 391 -1.08 6.49 -4.99
C ARG A 391 -1.53 5.33 -4.12
N CYS A 392 -0.73 4.29 -4.02
CA CYS A 392 -1.02 3.11 -3.22
C CYS A 392 0.03 2.92 -2.11
N GLY A 393 -0.22 2.07 -1.16
CA GLY A 393 0.54 1.80 0.07
C GLY A 393 2.01 2.23 0.11
N LYS A 394 2.84 1.79 -0.83
CA LYS A 394 4.27 2.15 -0.90
C LYS A 394 4.52 3.63 -1.17
N ASP A 395 3.67 4.25 -2.00
CA ASP A 395 3.79 5.66 -2.38
C ASP A 395 3.36 6.60 -1.25
N LEU A 396 2.58 6.06 -0.30
CA LEU A 396 2.11 6.77 0.88
C LEU A 396 3.10 6.70 2.05
N ARG A 397 4.33 6.22 1.84
CA ARG A 397 5.36 6.01 2.87
C ARG A 397 4.90 5.18 4.08
N ALA A 398 3.74 4.57 4.00
CA ALA A 398 3.24 3.66 5.02
C ALA A 398 3.90 2.29 4.84
N GLN A 399 4.34 1.68 5.93
CA GLN A 399 4.68 0.25 5.94
C GLN A 399 3.38 -0.58 5.94
N ASN A 400 2.51 -0.33 4.96
CA ASN A 400 1.25 -1.03 4.82
C ASN A 400 1.21 -1.72 3.45
N PRO A 401 1.47 -3.04 3.38
CA PRO A 401 1.48 -3.80 2.15
C PRO A 401 0.08 -4.23 1.69
N ASN A 402 -1.00 -3.75 2.30
CA ASN A 402 -2.36 -4.09 1.90
C ASN A 402 -2.59 -3.73 0.44
N LEU A 403 -3.33 -4.60 -0.25
CA LEU A 403 -3.58 -4.47 -1.68
C LEU A 403 -4.77 -3.55 -2.03
N ASP A 404 -5.42 -2.96 -1.03
CA ASP A 404 -6.63 -2.14 -1.16
C ASP A 404 -6.45 -0.70 -0.63
N ASN A 405 -5.21 -0.28 -0.43
CA ASN A 405 -4.90 1.05 0.12
C ASN A 405 -4.40 1.99 -0.98
N CYS A 406 -5.32 2.49 -1.81
CA CYS A 406 -5.02 3.41 -2.91
C CYS A 406 -5.87 4.67 -2.85
N LEU A 407 -5.27 5.81 -3.21
CA LEU A 407 -5.91 7.09 -3.49
C LEU A 407 -5.73 7.42 -4.98
N GLY A 408 -6.61 8.23 -5.51
CA GLY A 408 -6.55 8.61 -6.93
C GLY A 408 -7.22 7.59 -7.85
N VAL A 409 -7.99 6.69 -7.29
CA VAL A 409 -8.85 5.75 -8.03
C VAL A 409 -10.18 5.54 -7.30
N ALA A 410 -11.26 5.44 -8.06
CA ALA A 410 -12.58 5.07 -7.58
C ALA A 410 -13.33 4.33 -8.68
N ALA A 411 -14.33 3.52 -8.33
CA ALA A 411 -15.14 2.82 -9.30
C ALA A 411 -16.59 2.68 -8.83
N ASP A 412 -17.50 2.60 -9.80
CA ASP A 412 -18.85 2.09 -9.66
C ASP A 412 -19.13 1.02 -10.74
N THR A 413 -20.32 0.48 -10.76
CA THR A 413 -20.70 -0.57 -11.71
C THR A 413 -20.55 -0.18 -13.19
N SER A 414 -20.46 1.09 -13.51
CA SER A 414 -20.44 1.64 -14.88
C SER A 414 -19.15 2.36 -15.26
N THR A 415 -18.39 2.84 -14.28
CA THR A 415 -17.30 3.79 -14.51
C THR A 415 -16.13 3.54 -13.55
N VAL A 416 -14.91 3.63 -14.09
CA VAL A 416 -13.68 3.70 -13.29
C VAL A 416 -13.09 5.09 -13.47
N TYR A 417 -12.77 5.75 -12.37
CA TYR A 417 -12.17 7.08 -12.32
C TYR A 417 -10.71 6.94 -11.89
N LEU A 418 -9.79 7.54 -12.64
CA LEU A 418 -8.37 7.39 -12.40
C LEU A 418 -7.64 8.73 -12.52
N ALA A 419 -6.82 9.06 -11.54
CA ALA A 419 -6.00 10.26 -11.56
C ALA A 419 -4.82 10.09 -12.52
N THR A 420 -4.57 11.13 -13.33
CA THR A 420 -3.37 11.18 -14.18
C THR A 420 -2.14 11.57 -13.35
N GLN A 421 -0.96 11.30 -13.89
CA GLN A 421 0.29 11.77 -13.32
C GLN A 421 0.31 13.30 -13.36
N PRO A 422 0.69 13.97 -12.24
CA PRO A 422 0.84 15.42 -12.24
C PRO A 422 1.96 15.88 -13.19
N VAL A 423 1.67 16.89 -14.00
CA VAL A 423 2.59 17.46 -14.99
C VAL A 423 2.76 18.94 -14.76
N SER A 424 3.99 19.44 -14.81
CA SER A 424 4.29 20.88 -14.72
C SER A 424 4.32 21.50 -16.11
N ALA A 425 3.61 22.60 -16.27
CA ALA A 425 3.70 23.45 -17.46
C ALA A 425 4.69 24.60 -17.20
N GLY A 426 5.93 24.43 -17.62
CA GLY A 426 6.99 25.43 -17.40
C GLY A 426 7.38 25.56 -15.92
N LYS A 427 7.23 26.77 -15.36
CA LYS A 427 7.59 27.09 -13.95
C LYS A 427 6.45 26.97 -12.96
N THR A 428 5.33 26.35 -13.34
CA THR A 428 4.18 26.16 -12.45
C THR A 428 4.31 24.88 -11.63
N LEU A 429 3.59 24.80 -10.49
CA LEU A 429 3.45 23.55 -9.75
C LEU A 429 2.69 22.52 -10.59
N PRO A 430 2.97 21.23 -10.39
CA PRO A 430 2.31 20.17 -11.14
C PRO A 430 0.80 20.18 -10.95
N THR A 431 0.10 19.87 -12.02
CA THR A 431 -1.37 19.73 -12.06
C THR A 431 -1.72 18.43 -12.77
N ASN A 432 -2.74 17.75 -12.31
CA ASN A 432 -3.23 16.54 -12.93
C ASN A 432 -4.66 16.68 -13.47
N ALA A 433 -5.20 15.56 -13.93
CA ALA A 433 -6.61 15.41 -14.29
C ALA A 433 -7.17 14.12 -13.70
N VAL A 434 -8.48 13.98 -13.77
CA VAL A 434 -9.19 12.71 -13.56
C VAL A 434 -9.82 12.29 -14.86
N VAL A 435 -9.59 11.06 -15.27
CA VAL A 435 -10.21 10.42 -16.44
C VAL A 435 -11.22 9.38 -15.97
N ALA A 436 -12.41 9.44 -16.54
CA ALA A 436 -13.44 8.44 -16.35
C ALA A 436 -13.42 7.44 -17.51
N PHE A 437 -13.40 6.16 -17.19
CA PHE A 437 -13.42 5.06 -18.14
C PHE A 437 -14.74 4.32 -18.06
N ASP A 438 -15.28 3.95 -19.19
CA ASP A 438 -16.41 3.04 -19.30
C ASP A 438 -16.01 1.64 -18.81
N ALA A 439 -16.67 1.15 -17.78
CA ALA A 439 -16.32 -0.14 -17.20
C ALA A 439 -16.64 -1.35 -18.10
N ALA A 440 -17.49 -1.18 -19.11
CA ALA A 440 -17.83 -2.27 -20.05
C ALA A 440 -16.85 -2.35 -21.22
N THR A 441 -16.30 -1.21 -21.65
CA THR A 441 -15.41 -1.14 -22.82
C THR A 441 -13.96 -0.85 -22.48
N GLY A 442 -13.69 -0.37 -21.27
CA GLY A 442 -12.36 0.08 -20.84
C GLY A 442 -11.91 1.40 -21.48
N ARG A 443 -12.74 2.05 -22.30
CA ARG A 443 -12.39 3.29 -23.01
C ARG A 443 -12.72 4.50 -22.17
N SER A 444 -11.96 5.60 -22.35
CA SER A 444 -12.23 6.87 -21.70
C SER A 444 -13.59 7.44 -22.18
N ARG A 445 -14.35 7.99 -21.23
CA ARG A 445 -15.60 8.71 -21.47
C ARG A 445 -15.40 10.21 -21.46
N TRP A 446 -14.69 10.70 -20.46
CA TRP A 446 -14.40 12.12 -20.29
C TRP A 446 -13.16 12.32 -19.43
N ARG A 447 -12.63 13.53 -19.46
CA ARG A 447 -11.51 14.01 -18.65
C ARG A 447 -11.91 15.33 -17.99
N THR A 448 -11.52 15.53 -16.75
CA THR A 448 -11.66 16.78 -16.00
C THR A 448 -10.31 17.17 -15.43
N ASP A 449 -9.83 18.35 -15.82
CA ASP A 449 -8.57 18.89 -15.30
C ASP A 449 -8.77 19.40 -13.86
N ALA A 450 -7.77 19.22 -13.03
CA ALA A 450 -7.70 19.87 -11.73
C ALA A 450 -7.54 21.39 -11.92
N PRO A 451 -7.96 22.21 -10.95
CA PRO A 451 -7.57 23.62 -10.92
C PRO A 451 -6.06 23.79 -11.02
N ALA A 452 -5.60 24.81 -11.70
CA ALA A 452 -4.17 25.04 -11.93
C ALA A 452 -3.35 24.93 -10.63
N GLU A 453 -2.24 24.19 -10.68
CA GLU A 453 -1.31 23.99 -9.57
C GLU A 453 -1.87 23.18 -8.39
N GLN A 454 -2.96 22.45 -8.59
CA GLN A 454 -3.55 21.53 -7.63
C GLN A 454 -3.78 20.16 -8.28
N ASN A 455 -3.96 19.13 -7.47
CA ASN A 455 -4.18 17.76 -7.94
C ASN A 455 -5.49 17.20 -7.39
N LEU A 456 -6.21 16.50 -8.25
CA LEU A 456 -7.45 15.79 -7.92
C LEU A 456 -7.16 14.31 -7.70
N MET A 457 -7.72 13.77 -6.65
CA MET A 457 -7.60 12.36 -6.30
C MET A 457 -8.98 11.77 -6.03
N PRO A 458 -9.54 10.95 -6.93
CA PRO A 458 -10.72 10.15 -6.63
C PRO A 458 -10.57 9.34 -5.34
N LEU A 459 -11.59 9.38 -4.49
CA LEU A 459 -11.64 8.67 -3.21
C LEU A 459 -12.61 7.49 -3.28
N ARG A 460 -13.85 7.76 -3.68
CA ARG A 460 -14.91 6.76 -3.82
C ARG A 460 -16.09 7.32 -4.59
N VAL A 461 -17.02 6.46 -4.98
CA VAL A 461 -18.33 6.85 -5.49
C VAL A 461 -19.35 6.81 -4.36
N GLU A 462 -20.14 7.85 -4.22
CA GLU A 462 -21.19 8.00 -3.21
C GLU A 462 -22.36 8.78 -3.77
N GLY A 463 -23.58 8.28 -3.61
CA GLY A 463 -24.79 8.95 -4.12
C GLY A 463 -24.77 9.19 -5.64
N GLY A 464 -24.15 8.29 -6.42
CA GLY A 464 -24.02 8.40 -7.86
C GLY A 464 -23.03 9.47 -8.33
N ARG A 465 -22.19 10.02 -7.46
CA ARG A 465 -21.14 10.98 -7.79
C ARG A 465 -19.77 10.46 -7.33
N VAL A 466 -18.72 10.75 -8.08
CA VAL A 466 -17.37 10.50 -7.60
C VAL A 466 -16.95 11.62 -6.66
N LEU A 467 -16.59 11.25 -5.42
CA LEU A 467 -15.97 12.13 -4.45
C LEU A 467 -14.46 12.13 -4.66
N MET A 468 -13.87 13.32 -4.63
CA MET A 468 -12.45 13.52 -4.86
C MET A 468 -11.88 14.47 -3.81
N TYR A 469 -10.63 14.24 -3.43
CA TYR A 469 -9.85 15.22 -2.71
C TYR A 469 -9.10 16.10 -3.72
N LEU A 470 -9.21 17.41 -3.55
CA LEU A 470 -8.37 18.41 -4.19
C LEU A 470 -7.30 18.82 -3.17
N ASP A 471 -6.04 18.69 -3.53
CA ASP A 471 -4.95 19.05 -2.62
C ASP A 471 -4.84 20.57 -2.41
N ALA A 472 -4.31 20.96 -1.25
CA ALA A 472 -3.96 22.34 -0.98
C ALA A 472 -2.63 22.69 -1.66
N MET A 473 -2.57 23.89 -2.25
CA MET A 473 -1.38 24.38 -2.95
C MET A 473 -0.73 25.53 -2.19
N ARG A 474 0.57 25.42 -1.93
CA ARG A 474 1.40 26.50 -1.39
C ARG A 474 2.70 26.63 -2.18
N GLY A 475 2.90 27.74 -2.83
CA GLY A 475 4.14 27.99 -3.56
C GLY A 475 4.10 29.32 -4.33
N TYR A 476 5.29 29.84 -4.66
CA TYR A 476 5.45 31.07 -5.44
C TYR A 476 4.66 32.28 -4.91
N GLY A 477 4.54 32.40 -3.57
CA GLY A 477 3.78 33.49 -2.94
C GLY A 477 2.26 33.38 -3.07
N ARG A 478 1.75 32.22 -3.52
CA ARG A 478 0.31 31.93 -3.66
C ARG A 478 -0.10 30.78 -2.76
N SER A 479 -1.34 30.79 -2.33
CA SER A 479 -1.96 29.75 -1.54
C SER A 479 -3.36 29.46 -2.07
N LYS A 480 -3.74 28.19 -2.13
CA LYS A 480 -5.10 27.73 -2.47
C LYS A 480 -5.48 26.61 -1.53
N GLY A 481 -6.62 26.75 -0.87
CA GLY A 481 -7.18 25.71 -0.02
C GLY A 481 -7.53 24.45 -0.83
N GLY A 482 -7.42 23.32 -0.20
CA GLY A 482 -7.87 22.04 -0.73
C GLY A 482 -9.37 21.81 -0.51
N GLY A 483 -9.77 20.55 -0.49
CA GLY A 483 -11.15 20.21 -0.15
C GLY A 483 -11.66 18.90 -0.73
N ILE A 484 -12.90 18.59 -0.36
CA ILE A 484 -13.66 17.49 -0.98
C ILE A 484 -14.57 18.06 -2.04
N TYR A 485 -14.48 17.48 -3.22
CA TYR A 485 -15.26 17.87 -4.40
C TYR A 485 -16.00 16.66 -4.98
N ALA A 486 -17.06 16.90 -5.71
CA ALA A 486 -17.82 15.87 -6.40
C ALA A 486 -17.96 16.17 -7.88
N LEU A 487 -17.99 15.11 -8.68
CA LEU A 487 -18.40 15.15 -10.08
C LEU A 487 -19.54 14.16 -10.32
N PRO A 488 -20.52 14.53 -11.16
CA PRO A 488 -21.50 13.57 -11.64
C PRO A 488 -20.83 12.54 -12.59
N PRO A 489 -21.45 11.39 -12.85
CA PRO A 489 -20.90 10.37 -13.75
C PRO A 489 -20.67 10.86 -15.19
N THR A 490 -21.33 11.95 -15.57
CA THR A 490 -21.20 12.58 -16.89
C THR A 490 -20.01 13.56 -17.00
N GLY A 491 -19.26 13.76 -15.92
CA GLY A 491 -18.21 14.78 -15.87
C GLY A 491 -18.78 16.20 -15.69
N GLY A 492 -18.00 17.19 -16.05
CA GLY A 492 -18.40 18.61 -15.99
C GLY A 492 -17.63 19.40 -14.93
N ALA A 493 -18.27 20.42 -14.37
CA ALA A 493 -17.64 21.28 -13.38
C ALA A 493 -17.57 20.63 -11.99
N LEU A 494 -16.42 20.80 -11.32
CA LEU A 494 -16.22 20.39 -9.93
C LEU A 494 -17.21 21.08 -9.01
N GLN A 495 -17.95 20.29 -8.26
CA GLN A 495 -18.90 20.77 -7.25
C GLN A 495 -18.26 20.67 -5.87
N PRO A 496 -18.10 21.78 -5.13
CA PRO A 496 -17.55 21.71 -3.79
C PRO A 496 -18.52 20.98 -2.87
N VAL A 497 -18.01 20.03 -2.10
CA VAL A 497 -18.71 19.35 -1.00
C VAL A 497 -18.22 19.92 0.33
N LEU A 498 -16.90 20.13 0.45
CA LEU A 498 -16.26 20.70 1.62
C LEU A 498 -15.04 21.50 1.14
N ARG A 499 -15.14 22.84 1.11
CA ARG A 499 -14.01 23.70 0.74
C ARG A 499 -13.16 23.99 1.96
N HIS A 500 -11.91 23.54 1.95
CA HIS A 500 -11.02 23.84 3.05
C HIS A 500 -10.58 25.31 3.03
N PRO A 501 -10.39 25.95 4.21
CA PRO A 501 -10.05 27.36 4.27
C PRO A 501 -8.65 27.65 3.72
N GLU A 502 -8.53 28.72 2.96
CA GLU A 502 -7.24 29.15 2.41
C GLU A 502 -6.21 29.45 3.53
N SER A 503 -6.68 29.91 4.69
CA SER A 503 -5.85 30.11 5.89
C SER A 503 -5.16 28.85 6.40
N ALA A 504 -5.73 27.66 6.14
CA ALA A 504 -5.15 26.38 6.52
C ALA A 504 -4.18 25.80 5.49
N THR A 505 -4.03 26.42 4.31
CA THR A 505 -3.21 25.88 3.21
C THR A 505 -1.79 25.51 3.63
N GLY A 506 -1.16 26.34 4.46
CA GLY A 506 0.21 26.09 4.92
C GLY A 506 0.35 24.80 5.72
N LEU A 507 -0.66 24.49 6.53
CA LEU A 507 -0.72 23.25 7.30
C LEU A 507 -1.16 22.08 6.43
N GLU A 508 -2.23 22.23 5.66
CA GLU A 508 -2.77 21.18 4.80
C GLU A 508 -1.76 20.70 3.75
N ALA A 509 -0.98 21.60 3.15
CA ALA A 509 0.05 21.25 2.18
C ALA A 509 1.18 20.37 2.78
N SER A 510 1.35 20.33 4.10
CA SER A 510 2.28 19.40 4.75
C SER A 510 1.79 17.95 4.74
N PHE A 511 0.53 17.72 4.39
CA PHE A 511 -0.11 16.40 4.28
C PHE A 511 -0.08 15.83 2.85
N SER A 512 0.93 16.16 2.06
CA SER A 512 1.04 15.76 0.64
C SER A 512 0.99 14.25 0.38
N THR A 513 1.37 13.44 1.37
CA THR A 513 1.33 11.96 1.31
C THR A 513 0.28 11.35 2.25
N ALA A 514 -0.64 12.14 2.76
CA ALA A 514 -1.60 11.72 3.78
C ALA A 514 -2.54 10.61 3.30
N HIS A 515 -2.98 9.80 4.26
CA HIS A 515 -4.21 9.07 4.14
C HIS A 515 -5.38 10.05 4.31
N ILE A 516 -6.34 9.98 3.42
CA ILE A 516 -7.48 10.89 3.40
C ILE A 516 -8.75 10.06 3.57
N ALA A 517 -9.49 10.37 4.62
CA ALA A 517 -10.79 9.78 4.86
C ALA A 517 -11.87 10.87 4.93
N TYR A 518 -13.00 10.62 4.30
CA TYR A 518 -14.15 11.51 4.34
C TYR A 518 -15.39 10.72 4.77
N SER A 519 -16.05 11.17 5.84
CA SER A 519 -17.27 10.53 6.35
C SER A 519 -18.10 11.54 7.14
N GLY A 520 -19.42 11.47 7.01
CA GLY A 520 -20.35 12.29 7.79
C GLY A 520 -20.08 13.80 7.67
N GLY A 521 -19.71 14.31 6.49
CA GLY A 521 -19.38 15.73 6.28
C GLY A 521 -18.03 16.18 6.84
N ARG A 522 -17.16 15.26 7.23
CA ARG A 522 -15.84 15.55 7.80
C ARG A 522 -14.74 14.91 6.98
N ALA A 523 -13.70 15.68 6.64
CA ALA A 523 -12.47 15.20 6.02
C ALA A 523 -11.38 15.13 7.09
N VAL A 524 -10.69 14.00 7.15
CA VAL A 524 -9.55 13.79 8.05
C VAL A 524 -8.34 13.38 7.23
N LEU A 525 -7.28 14.18 7.34
CA LEU A 525 -5.98 13.91 6.76
C LEU A 525 -5.07 13.36 7.85
N THR A 526 -4.37 12.28 7.56
CA THR A 526 -3.52 11.58 8.53
C THR A 526 -2.16 11.31 7.94
N GLN A 527 -1.09 11.74 8.61
CA GLN A 527 0.27 11.43 8.18
C GLN A 527 0.50 9.91 8.22
N PRO A 528 1.01 9.29 7.15
CA PRO A 528 1.26 7.85 7.14
C PRO A 528 2.49 7.45 7.95
N TYR A 529 3.37 8.40 8.23
CA TYR A 529 4.61 8.18 8.96
C TYR A 529 4.98 9.44 9.76
N ILE A 530 5.35 9.24 11.02
CA ILE A 530 5.80 10.30 11.92
C ILE A 530 7.29 10.07 12.23
N SER A 531 8.13 11.08 12.03
CA SER A 531 9.54 11.05 12.44
C SER A 531 10.07 12.45 12.66
N GLY A 532 10.84 12.65 13.71
CA GLY A 532 11.55 13.89 14.03
C GLY A 532 13.06 13.66 14.11
N GLY A 533 13.83 14.73 14.09
CA GLY A 533 15.27 14.70 14.36
C GLY A 533 15.58 14.59 15.86
N ASP A 534 14.61 14.96 16.70
CA ASP A 534 14.62 14.85 18.15
C ASP A 534 13.18 14.76 18.68
N ASP A 535 13.00 14.46 19.96
CA ASP A 535 11.69 14.30 20.62
C ASP A 535 10.81 15.56 20.52
N LYS A 536 11.43 16.76 20.50
CA LYS A 536 10.66 18.01 20.39
C LYS A 536 10.10 18.19 18.99
N GLN A 537 10.90 17.91 17.96
CA GLN A 537 10.42 17.93 16.58
C GLN A 537 9.35 16.90 16.35
N GLU A 538 9.54 15.69 16.90
CA GLU A 538 8.59 14.60 16.75
C GLU A 538 7.21 14.92 17.35
N LYS A 539 7.19 15.43 18.59
CA LYS A 539 5.95 15.86 19.27
C LYS A 539 5.28 17.05 18.59
N ALA A 540 6.02 17.78 17.81
CA ALA A 540 5.61 18.94 17.06
C ALA A 540 4.95 18.63 15.72
N ILE A 541 5.04 17.40 15.26
CA ILE A 541 4.47 17.02 13.98
C ILE A 541 2.95 16.92 14.14
N VAL A 542 2.25 17.64 13.29
CA VAL A 542 0.81 17.46 13.18
C VAL A 542 0.52 16.10 12.54
N ALA A 543 0.02 15.19 13.35
CA ALA A 543 -0.27 13.82 12.97
C ALA A 543 -1.60 13.69 12.22
N MET A 544 -2.58 14.52 12.56
CA MET A 544 -3.91 14.53 11.95
C MET A 544 -4.46 15.96 11.85
N LEU A 545 -5.25 16.20 10.81
CA LEU A 545 -5.92 17.47 10.53
C LEU A 545 -7.34 17.19 10.06
N ALA A 546 -8.35 17.85 10.65
CA ALA A 546 -9.74 17.64 10.31
C ALA A 546 -10.45 18.91 9.87
N PHE A 547 -11.31 18.75 8.87
CA PHE A 547 -12.16 19.78 8.32
C PHE A 547 -13.63 19.33 8.35
N GLY A 548 -14.53 20.28 8.47
CA GLY A 548 -15.98 20.08 8.43
C GLY A 548 -16.75 21.37 8.64
N ASP A 549 -18.07 21.29 8.69
CA ASP A 549 -18.97 22.43 8.92
C ASP A 549 -19.36 22.57 10.39
#